data_fde09c488653c95e58f3d60f738a6a18
#
_entry.id   fde09c488653c95e58f3d60f738a6a18
#
_cell.length_a   1.000
_cell.length_b   1.000
_cell.length_c   1.000
_cell.angle_alpha   90.00
_cell.angle_beta   90.00
_cell.angle_gamma   90.00
#
_symmetry.space_group_name_H-M   'P 1'
#
loop_
_entity.id
_entity.type
_entity.pdbx_description
1 polymer ?
#
loop_
_entity_poly.entity_id
_entity_poly.type
_entity_poly.pdbx_seq_one_letter_code
_entity_poly.pdbx_strand_id
1 'polypeptide(L)'
;MATVLVNNDNSMIVTIPERIMQHSKNIHTITIFVPQMYEGYDMSEFAAYIEIVPPNPKYRSNHLDANEVSRKEGFLQFDFEITSDLTLFSGNISMEMTFVKTDEDTYKTYIRHTTSCSLLVTPIEKWSELIIDDALTDLDQRIALIEQGIKVASNLADKINSTKADNIKLDKETSELYLTANDNPIGDKITINELGDTLAEQTKDGLVPIIL
;
A
#
# COMPACT_ATOMS: atom_id res chain seq x y z
N MET A 1 4.45 -12.81 9.36
CA MET A 1 3.00 -13.09 9.17
C MET A 1 2.52 -13.93 10.32
N ALA A 2 1.75 -13.32 11.22
CA ALA A 2 1.17 -14.03 12.36
C ALA A 2 0.01 -14.92 11.89
N THR A 3 -0.14 -16.08 12.50
CA THR A 3 -1.24 -17.00 12.19
C THR A 3 -2.04 -17.29 13.45
N VAL A 4 -3.35 -17.17 13.34
CA VAL A 4 -4.32 -17.39 14.39
C VAL A 4 -5.28 -18.49 13.97
N LEU A 5 -5.62 -19.37 14.88
CA LEU A 5 -6.59 -20.44 14.69
C LEU A 5 -7.77 -20.23 15.64
N VAL A 6 -8.98 -20.26 15.10
CA VAL A 6 -10.22 -20.36 15.85
C VAL A 6 -10.58 -21.85 15.96
N ASN A 7 -10.79 -22.33 17.19
CA ASN A 7 -11.18 -23.72 17.45
C ASN A 7 -12.70 -23.88 17.58
N ASN A 8 -13.15 -25.12 17.56
CA ASN A 8 -14.59 -25.44 17.73
C ASN A 8 -15.12 -25.19 19.15
N ASP A 9 -14.25 -25.03 20.14
CA ASP A 9 -14.60 -24.61 21.49
C ASP A 9 -14.66 -23.08 21.66
N ASN A 10 -14.64 -22.34 20.55
CA ASN A 10 -14.57 -20.88 20.48
C ASN A 10 -13.26 -20.27 21.00
N SER A 11 -12.26 -21.07 21.33
CA SER A 11 -10.95 -20.52 21.66
C SER A 11 -10.26 -19.95 20.41
N MET A 12 -9.57 -18.83 20.59
CA MET A 12 -8.76 -18.18 19.56
C MET A 12 -7.30 -18.21 19.98
N ILE A 13 -6.44 -18.86 19.19
CA ILE A 13 -5.06 -19.15 19.56
C ILE A 13 -4.11 -18.65 18.49
N VAL A 14 -3.06 -17.96 18.91
CA VAL A 14 -1.93 -17.60 18.02
C VAL A 14 -1.06 -18.84 17.84
N THR A 15 -1.07 -19.40 16.63
CA THR A 15 -0.31 -20.63 16.29
C THR A 15 1.08 -20.31 15.78
N ILE A 16 1.23 -19.23 15.04
CA ILE A 16 2.52 -18.71 14.60
C ILE A 16 2.63 -17.26 15.09
N PRO A 17 3.39 -17.02 16.18
CA PRO A 17 3.60 -15.66 16.65
C PRO A 17 4.57 -14.91 15.72
N GLU A 18 4.30 -13.65 15.52
CA GLU A 18 5.20 -12.72 14.86
C GLU A 18 5.54 -11.57 15.80
N ARG A 19 6.76 -11.12 15.76
CA ARG A 19 7.16 -9.91 16.48
C ARG A 19 6.73 -8.70 15.67
N ILE A 20 5.71 -8.02 16.18
CA ILE A 20 5.27 -6.75 15.62
C ILE A 20 6.06 -5.67 16.33
N MET A 21 6.73 -4.81 15.56
CA MET A 21 7.49 -3.70 16.14
C MET A 21 6.60 -2.47 16.24
N GLN A 22 6.80 -1.68 17.27
CA GLN A 22 6.15 -0.38 17.43
C GLN A 22 6.40 0.49 16.18
N HIS A 23 5.42 1.31 15.79
CA HIS A 23 5.44 2.16 14.59
C HIS A 23 5.55 1.43 13.23
N SER A 24 5.42 0.10 13.21
CA SER A 24 5.28 -0.62 11.94
C SER A 24 3.99 -0.22 11.23
N LYS A 25 4.05 -0.09 9.90
CA LYS A 25 2.91 0.32 9.09
C LYS A 25 2.76 -0.58 7.87
N ASN A 26 1.61 -1.24 7.74
CA ASN A 26 1.20 -2.04 6.58
C ASN A 26 2.23 -3.10 6.13
N ILE A 27 3.02 -3.62 7.06
CA ILE A 27 4.06 -4.64 6.81
C ILE A 27 3.59 -6.00 7.34
N HIS A 28 2.77 -5.99 8.39
CA HIS A 28 2.34 -7.19 9.08
C HIS A 28 0.88 -7.51 8.72
N THR A 29 0.66 -8.76 8.34
CA THR A 29 -0.68 -9.30 8.12
C THR A 29 -0.92 -10.45 9.11
N ILE A 30 -2.08 -10.48 9.72
CA ILE A 30 -2.56 -11.58 10.53
C ILE A 30 -3.45 -12.44 9.64
N THR A 31 -3.12 -13.72 9.52
CA THR A 31 -3.98 -14.69 8.85
C THR A 31 -4.74 -15.50 9.90
N ILE A 32 -6.05 -15.49 9.81
CA ILE A 32 -6.95 -16.15 10.75
C ILE A 32 -7.64 -17.32 10.03
N PHE A 33 -7.49 -18.52 10.58
CA PHE A 33 -8.17 -19.70 10.11
C PHE A 33 -9.36 -20.03 11.02
N VAL A 34 -10.53 -20.22 10.40
CA VAL A 34 -11.80 -20.55 11.07
C VAL A 34 -12.32 -21.84 10.47
N PRO A 35 -12.69 -22.86 11.25
CA PRO A 35 -13.34 -24.06 10.71
C PRO A 35 -14.58 -23.68 9.91
N GLN A 36 -14.69 -24.22 8.70
CA GLN A 36 -15.82 -23.93 7.82
C GLN A 36 -17.14 -24.40 8.43
N MET A 37 -17.12 -25.55 9.15
CA MET A 37 -18.30 -26.07 9.80
C MET A 37 -18.20 -25.91 11.32
N TYR A 38 -19.25 -25.36 11.93
CA TYR A 38 -19.39 -25.21 13.36
C TYR A 38 -20.80 -25.60 13.81
N GLU A 39 -20.92 -26.63 14.64
CA GLU A 39 -22.21 -27.14 15.17
C GLU A 39 -23.30 -27.35 14.08
N GLY A 40 -22.89 -27.75 12.88
CA GLY A 40 -23.80 -27.98 11.75
C GLY A 40 -24.08 -26.75 10.89
N TYR A 41 -23.54 -25.55 11.23
CA TYR A 41 -23.64 -24.34 10.44
C TYR A 41 -22.41 -24.16 9.54
N ASP A 42 -22.63 -23.76 8.30
CA ASP A 42 -21.54 -23.32 7.41
C ASP A 42 -21.17 -21.88 7.74
N MET A 43 -19.97 -21.67 8.27
CA MET A 43 -19.47 -20.36 8.68
C MET A 43 -19.20 -19.42 7.49
N SER A 44 -19.19 -19.91 6.26
CA SER A 44 -19.07 -19.07 5.06
C SER A 44 -20.32 -18.22 4.81
N GLU A 45 -21.45 -18.57 5.44
CA GLU A 45 -22.69 -17.80 5.35
C GLU A 45 -22.79 -16.68 6.41
N PHE A 46 -21.80 -16.58 7.29
CA PHE A 46 -21.76 -15.59 8.36
C PHE A 46 -20.90 -14.40 7.98
N ALA A 47 -21.37 -13.19 8.27
CA ALA A 47 -20.54 -12.00 8.25
C ALA A 47 -19.54 -12.07 9.41
N ALA A 48 -18.26 -11.92 9.13
CA ALA A 48 -17.19 -11.99 10.11
C ALA A 48 -16.69 -10.59 10.48
N TYR A 49 -16.55 -10.35 11.77
CA TYR A 49 -16.01 -9.11 12.32
C TYR A 49 -14.83 -9.44 13.22
N ILE A 50 -13.75 -8.68 13.12
CA ILE A 50 -12.66 -8.68 14.08
C ILE A 50 -12.81 -7.47 15.00
N GLU A 51 -12.79 -7.74 16.30
CA GLU A 51 -12.84 -6.72 17.34
C GLU A 51 -11.46 -6.59 17.96
N ILE A 52 -10.93 -5.37 18.02
CA ILE A 52 -9.53 -5.12 18.37
C ILE A 52 -9.45 -4.06 19.45
N VAL A 53 -8.68 -4.37 20.49
CA VAL A 53 -8.28 -3.43 21.52
C VAL A 53 -6.76 -3.29 21.48
N PRO A 54 -6.24 -2.20 20.89
CA PRO A 54 -4.80 -1.93 20.87
C PRO A 54 -4.29 -1.53 22.28
N PRO A 55 -2.97 -1.45 22.47
CA PRO A 55 -2.38 -0.99 23.74
C PRO A 55 -2.87 0.40 24.18
N ASN A 56 -3.19 1.27 23.24
CA ASN A 56 -3.95 2.49 23.50
C ASN A 56 -5.45 2.13 23.42
N PRO A 57 -6.24 2.23 24.49
CA PRO A 57 -7.58 1.66 24.58
C PRO A 57 -8.59 2.38 23.68
N LYS A 58 -8.47 2.20 22.37
CA LYS A 58 -9.49 2.58 21.38
C LYS A 58 -10.00 1.30 20.74
N TYR A 59 -11.16 0.85 21.20
CA TYR A 59 -11.88 -0.27 20.61
C TYR A 59 -12.14 -0.02 19.11
N ARG A 60 -11.97 -1.08 18.30
CA ARG A 60 -12.22 -1.10 16.86
C ARG A 60 -12.93 -2.37 16.48
N SER A 61 -13.85 -2.27 15.54
CA SER A 61 -14.49 -3.40 14.89
C SER A 61 -14.36 -3.25 13.38
N ASN A 62 -13.83 -4.25 12.71
CA ASN A 62 -13.67 -4.29 11.26
C ASN A 62 -14.38 -5.51 10.70
N HIS A 63 -15.11 -5.33 9.60
CA HIS A 63 -15.63 -6.45 8.82
C HIS A 63 -14.48 -7.10 8.06
N LEU A 64 -14.50 -8.44 7.98
CA LEU A 64 -13.51 -9.22 7.25
C LEU A 64 -14.22 -10.07 6.20
N ASP A 65 -13.68 -10.03 4.97
CA ASP A 65 -14.08 -10.92 3.90
C ASP A 65 -13.19 -12.15 3.88
N ALA A 66 -13.80 -13.31 3.62
CA ALA A 66 -13.05 -14.55 3.48
C ALA A 66 -12.18 -14.52 2.22
N ASN A 67 -10.91 -14.87 2.37
CA ASN A 67 -9.98 -15.00 1.26
C ASN A 67 -10.24 -16.32 0.51
N GLU A 68 -10.81 -16.24 -0.68
CA GLU A 68 -11.14 -17.42 -1.49
C GLU A 68 -9.94 -18.00 -2.24
N VAL A 69 -8.90 -17.19 -2.47
CA VAL A 69 -7.74 -17.56 -3.29
C VAL A 69 -6.79 -18.52 -2.55
N SER A 70 -6.71 -18.42 -1.21
CA SER A 70 -5.76 -19.18 -0.37
C SER A 70 -6.45 -20.15 0.58
N ARG A 71 -7.62 -20.64 0.21
CA ARG A 71 -8.48 -21.46 1.09
C ARG A 71 -7.79 -22.79 1.43
N LYS A 72 -7.57 -23.06 2.71
CA LYS A 72 -7.24 -24.40 3.19
C LYS A 72 -8.51 -25.24 3.24
N GLU A 73 -8.42 -26.51 2.82
CA GLU A 73 -9.55 -27.43 2.87
C GLU A 73 -10.12 -27.53 4.30
N GLY A 74 -11.42 -27.32 4.44
CA GLY A 74 -12.13 -27.34 5.71
C GLY A 74 -11.99 -26.07 6.57
N PHE A 75 -11.31 -25.03 6.09
CA PHE A 75 -11.15 -23.77 6.80
C PHE A 75 -11.50 -22.56 5.91
N LEU A 76 -12.08 -21.55 6.51
CA LEU A 76 -12.14 -20.21 5.98
C LEU A 76 -10.87 -19.46 6.40
N GLN A 77 -10.32 -18.68 5.50
CA GLN A 77 -9.16 -17.82 5.76
C GLN A 77 -9.59 -16.37 5.72
N PHE A 78 -9.20 -15.62 6.74
CA PHE A 78 -9.35 -14.17 6.79
C PHE A 78 -7.99 -13.52 6.97
N ASP A 79 -7.72 -12.46 6.21
CA ASP A 79 -6.48 -11.71 6.32
C ASP A 79 -6.78 -10.30 6.86
N PHE A 80 -6.05 -9.91 7.88
CA PHE A 80 -6.18 -8.61 8.52
C PHE A 80 -4.84 -7.88 8.53
N GLU A 81 -4.78 -6.70 7.92
CA GLU A 81 -3.58 -5.88 7.91
C GLU A 81 -3.46 -5.06 9.19
N ILE A 82 -2.28 -5.09 9.79
CA ILE A 82 -1.96 -4.29 10.98
C ILE A 82 -1.62 -2.87 10.54
N THR A 83 -2.49 -1.94 10.89
CA THR A 83 -2.33 -0.53 10.58
C THR A 83 -1.43 0.18 11.59
N SER A 84 -0.88 1.35 11.22
CA SER A 84 0.06 2.12 12.06
C SER A 84 -0.50 2.54 13.41
N ASP A 85 -1.79 2.73 13.51
CA ASP A 85 -2.47 3.14 14.73
C ASP A 85 -2.61 2.01 15.76
N LEU A 86 -2.57 0.75 15.32
CA LEU A 86 -2.52 -0.41 16.21
C LEU A 86 -1.13 -0.62 16.82
N THR A 87 -0.10 -0.13 16.15
CA THR A 87 1.31 -0.27 16.56
C THR A 87 1.90 1.01 17.15
N LEU A 88 1.08 2.04 17.37
CA LEU A 88 1.53 3.34 17.89
C LEU A 88 2.17 3.21 19.27
N PHE A 89 1.66 2.32 20.11
CA PHE A 89 2.17 2.04 21.44
C PHE A 89 2.61 0.58 21.56
N SER A 90 3.64 0.33 22.33
CA SER A 90 4.06 -1.01 22.69
C SER A 90 3.10 -1.63 23.72
N GLY A 91 2.93 -2.94 23.65
CA GLY A 91 2.03 -3.70 24.53
C GLY A 91 1.21 -4.72 23.79
N ASN A 92 0.19 -5.27 24.40
CA ASN A 92 -0.64 -6.30 23.79
C ASN A 92 -1.78 -5.69 22.96
N ILE A 93 -1.90 -6.14 21.70
CA ILE A 93 -3.11 -6.00 20.90
C ILE A 93 -4.00 -7.18 21.25
N SER A 94 -5.16 -6.94 21.86
CA SER A 94 -6.17 -7.95 22.13
C SER A 94 -7.17 -7.99 21.00
N MET A 95 -7.53 -9.18 20.54
CA MET A 95 -8.49 -9.35 19.45
C MET A 95 -9.40 -10.54 19.67
N GLU A 96 -10.63 -10.43 19.19
CA GLU A 96 -11.64 -11.48 19.17
C GLU A 96 -12.42 -11.44 17.86
N MET A 97 -13.13 -12.50 17.51
CA MET A 97 -13.98 -12.52 16.33
C MET A 97 -15.44 -12.72 16.72
N THR A 98 -16.28 -12.00 15.99
CA THR A 98 -17.73 -12.12 16.04
C THR A 98 -18.25 -12.51 14.67
N PHE A 99 -19.08 -13.55 14.61
CA PHE A 99 -19.75 -14.01 13.40
C PHE A 99 -21.25 -13.79 13.55
N VAL A 100 -21.86 -13.20 12.54
CA VAL A 100 -23.29 -12.86 12.57
C VAL A 100 -23.97 -13.34 11.29
N LYS A 101 -25.08 -14.05 11.44
CA LYS A 101 -25.97 -14.44 10.34
C LYS A 101 -27.40 -14.14 10.71
N THR A 102 -28.16 -13.50 9.82
CA THR A 102 -29.59 -13.35 9.95
C THR A 102 -30.27 -14.22 8.90
N ASP A 103 -31.14 -15.09 9.35
CA ASP A 103 -31.96 -15.94 8.49
C ASP A 103 -33.12 -15.11 7.96
N GLU A 104 -33.22 -14.98 6.63
CA GLU A 104 -34.20 -14.13 5.97
C GLU A 104 -35.62 -14.67 6.07
N ASP A 105 -35.80 -15.99 6.19
CA ASP A 105 -37.12 -16.64 6.27
C ASP A 105 -37.72 -16.55 7.69
N THR A 106 -36.85 -16.77 8.69
CA THR A 106 -37.29 -16.82 10.10
C THR A 106 -37.01 -15.54 10.89
N TYR A 107 -36.26 -14.59 10.31
CA TYR A 107 -35.77 -13.36 10.95
C TYR A 107 -34.97 -13.64 12.24
N LYS A 108 -34.44 -14.83 12.41
CA LYS A 108 -33.59 -15.18 13.55
C LYS A 108 -32.14 -14.74 13.26
N THR A 109 -31.52 -14.11 14.24
CA THR A 109 -30.11 -13.77 14.19
C THR A 109 -29.32 -14.76 15.00
N TYR A 110 -28.29 -15.34 14.37
CA TYR A 110 -27.32 -16.24 14.96
C TYR A 110 -26.02 -15.47 15.15
N ILE A 111 -25.47 -15.55 16.35
CA ILE A 111 -24.23 -14.86 16.71
C ILE A 111 -23.29 -15.86 17.37
N ARG A 112 -22.04 -15.87 16.91
CA ARG A 112 -20.95 -16.65 17.51
C ARG A 112 -19.83 -15.69 17.89
N HIS A 113 -19.33 -15.79 19.13
CA HIS A 113 -18.16 -15.07 19.60
C HIS A 113 -17.03 -16.04 19.90
N THR A 114 -15.79 -15.59 19.70
CA THR A 114 -14.60 -16.32 20.15
C THR A 114 -14.12 -15.76 21.49
N THR A 115 -13.22 -16.48 22.14
CA THR A 115 -12.41 -15.89 23.22
C THR A 115 -11.40 -14.90 22.62
N SER A 116 -10.89 -14.00 23.43
CA SER A 116 -9.83 -13.10 22.98
C SER A 116 -8.48 -13.83 22.87
N CYS A 117 -7.67 -13.44 21.88
CA CYS A 117 -6.24 -13.74 21.85
C CYS A 117 -5.44 -12.44 21.80
N SER A 118 -4.12 -12.50 21.98
CA SER A 118 -3.30 -11.30 21.97
C SER A 118 -2.02 -11.48 21.18
N LEU A 119 -1.57 -10.37 20.54
CA LEU A 119 -0.27 -10.23 19.90
C LEU A 119 0.51 -9.13 20.61
N LEU A 120 1.82 -9.33 20.74
CA LEU A 120 2.70 -8.38 21.39
C LEU A 120 3.29 -7.40 20.37
N VAL A 121 3.06 -6.11 20.60
CA VAL A 121 3.81 -5.04 19.95
C VAL A 121 5.07 -4.78 20.77
N THR A 122 6.21 -5.12 20.22
CA THR A 122 7.52 -4.93 20.88
C THR A 122 7.96 -3.47 20.73
N PRO A 123 8.41 -2.82 21.79
CA PRO A 123 8.93 -1.46 21.70
C PRO A 123 10.16 -1.42 20.78
N ILE A 124 10.35 -0.31 20.09
CA ILE A 124 11.59 -0.02 19.39
C ILE A 124 12.54 0.57 20.43
N GLU A 125 13.67 -0.12 20.65
CA GLU A 125 14.76 0.47 21.42
C GLU A 125 15.41 1.58 20.58
N LYS A 126 14.96 2.79 20.79
CA LYS A 126 15.63 3.96 20.21
C LYS A 126 16.69 4.43 21.21
N TRP A 127 17.94 4.33 20.81
CA TRP A 127 19.04 4.90 21.59
C TRP A 127 18.89 6.41 21.82
N SER A 128 18.05 7.07 21.02
CA SER A 128 17.67 8.49 21.19
C SER A 128 16.60 8.73 22.25
N GLU A 129 15.91 7.70 22.75
CA GLU A 129 14.89 7.84 23.81
C GLU A 129 15.47 8.08 25.22
N LEU A 130 16.80 8.02 25.37
CA LEU A 130 17.47 8.61 26.54
C LEU A 130 17.38 10.14 26.57
N ILE A 131 16.91 10.77 25.51
CA ILE A 131 16.63 12.20 25.42
C ILE A 131 15.12 12.36 25.31
N ILE A 132 14.54 12.71 26.42
CA ILE A 132 13.11 12.92 26.68
C ILE A 132 12.51 13.90 25.66
N ASP A 133 11.90 13.41 24.57
CA ASP A 133 10.77 14.11 23.97
C ASP A 133 10.12 13.25 22.85
N ASP A 134 8.99 12.60 23.12
CA ASP A 134 8.19 11.84 22.13
C ASP A 134 7.75 12.71 20.96
N ALA A 135 7.60 14.02 21.18
CA ALA A 135 7.21 14.98 20.16
C ALA A 135 8.35 15.24 19.15
N LEU A 136 9.61 15.30 19.61
CA LEU A 136 10.77 15.50 18.73
C LEU A 136 11.01 14.30 17.83
N THR A 137 10.79 13.08 18.31
CA THR A 137 10.99 11.86 17.53
C THR A 137 9.99 11.73 16.39
N ASP A 138 8.71 12.08 16.60
CA ASP A 138 7.69 12.12 15.55
C ASP A 138 8.01 13.22 14.52
N LEU A 139 8.52 14.36 15.02
CA LEU A 139 8.94 15.48 14.18
C LEU A 139 10.14 15.11 13.32
N ASP A 140 11.16 14.46 13.87
CA ASP A 140 12.35 14.00 13.13
C ASP A 140 12.00 12.98 12.05
N GLN A 141 11.09 12.05 12.33
CA GLN A 141 10.61 11.11 11.31
C GLN A 141 9.84 11.81 10.19
N ARG A 142 9.02 12.81 10.53
CA ARG A 142 8.31 13.61 9.52
C ARG A 142 9.27 14.46 8.70
N ILE A 143 10.28 15.04 9.33
CA ILE A 143 11.34 15.79 8.64
C ILE A 143 12.07 14.87 7.66
N ALA A 144 12.52 13.68 8.09
CA ALA A 144 13.19 12.72 7.23
C ALA A 144 12.32 12.29 6.03
N LEU A 145 11.02 12.08 6.22
CA LEU A 145 10.08 11.78 5.13
C LEU A 145 9.91 12.95 4.17
N ILE A 146 9.87 14.17 4.68
CA ILE A 146 9.78 15.39 3.87
C ILE A 146 11.06 15.57 3.06
N GLU A 147 12.24 15.41 3.67
CA GLU A 147 13.53 15.49 3.00
C GLU A 147 13.66 14.46 1.89
N GLN A 148 13.22 13.22 2.12
CA GLN A 148 13.17 12.19 1.10
C GLN A 148 12.20 12.57 -0.04
N GLY A 149 11.03 13.10 0.29
CA GLY A 149 10.05 13.60 -0.69
C GLY A 149 10.60 14.74 -1.55
N ILE A 150 11.30 15.70 -0.94
CA ILE A 150 11.97 16.81 -1.63
C ILE A 150 13.03 16.27 -2.58
N LYS A 151 13.85 15.31 -2.14
CA LYS A 151 14.89 14.71 -2.99
C LYS A 151 14.31 13.99 -4.21
N VAL A 152 13.21 13.25 -4.03
CA VAL A 152 12.50 12.58 -5.14
C VAL A 152 11.90 13.61 -6.09
N ALA A 153 11.26 14.66 -5.59
CA ALA A 153 10.69 15.74 -6.39
C ALA A 153 11.76 16.50 -7.17
N SER A 154 12.91 16.81 -6.56
CA SER A 154 14.04 17.45 -7.23
C SER A 154 14.58 16.58 -8.36
N ASN A 155 14.83 15.31 -8.11
CA ASN A 155 15.31 14.38 -9.15
C ASN A 155 14.31 14.25 -10.33
N LEU A 156 13.01 14.27 -10.03
CA LEU A 156 11.98 14.24 -11.05
C LEU A 156 11.94 15.54 -11.87
N ALA A 157 12.06 16.68 -11.20
CA ALA A 157 12.14 17.99 -11.85
C ALA A 157 13.37 18.08 -12.77
N ASP A 158 14.53 17.64 -12.31
CA ASP A 158 15.76 17.59 -13.11
C ASP A 158 15.61 16.68 -14.33
N LYS A 159 14.99 15.52 -14.15
CA LYS A 159 14.69 14.60 -15.24
C LYS A 159 13.72 15.21 -16.26
N ILE A 160 12.67 15.88 -15.82
CA ILE A 160 11.73 16.57 -16.70
C ILE A 160 12.45 17.71 -17.46
N ASN A 161 13.23 18.51 -16.77
CA ASN A 161 13.96 19.62 -17.38
C ASN A 161 15.03 19.16 -18.37
N SER A 162 15.65 18.00 -18.14
CA SER A 162 16.64 17.42 -19.06
C SER A 162 16.02 16.75 -20.31
N THR A 163 14.73 16.42 -20.25
CA THR A 163 14.04 15.74 -21.37
C THR A 163 13.07 16.63 -22.13
N LYS A 164 12.66 17.76 -21.54
CA LYS A 164 11.74 18.70 -22.17
C LYS A 164 12.50 19.69 -23.05
N ALA A 165 12.17 19.68 -24.35
CA ALA A 165 12.71 20.68 -25.25
C ALA A 165 12.25 22.09 -24.85
N ASP A 166 13.20 23.00 -24.71
CA ASP A 166 12.99 24.43 -24.42
C ASP A 166 13.24 25.30 -25.63
N ASN A 167 14.02 24.81 -26.58
CA ASN A 167 14.38 25.57 -27.77
C ASN A 167 14.74 24.68 -28.98
N ILE A 168 14.76 25.27 -30.16
CA ILE A 168 15.26 24.69 -31.41
C ILE A 168 16.49 25.48 -31.83
N LYS A 169 17.59 24.81 -32.06
CA LYS A 169 18.82 25.43 -32.54
C LYS A 169 19.19 24.96 -33.94
N LEU A 170 19.75 25.85 -34.71
CA LEU A 170 20.35 25.58 -36.02
C LEU A 170 21.86 25.65 -35.90
N ASP A 171 22.54 24.58 -36.17
CA ASP A 171 23.98 24.60 -36.39
C ASP A 171 24.24 25.10 -37.84
N LYS A 172 24.84 26.25 -37.96
CA LYS A 172 25.07 26.87 -39.25
C LYS A 172 26.25 26.25 -40.02
N GLU A 173 27.12 25.49 -39.32
CA GLU A 173 28.27 24.86 -39.95
C GLU A 173 27.87 23.50 -40.55
N THR A 174 27.02 22.77 -39.88
CA THR A 174 26.53 21.44 -40.32
C THR A 174 25.17 21.50 -40.99
N SER A 175 24.47 22.65 -40.92
CA SER A 175 23.09 22.80 -41.39
C SER A 175 22.11 21.80 -40.71
N GLU A 176 22.34 21.50 -39.46
CA GLU A 176 21.53 20.59 -38.64
C GLU A 176 20.58 21.38 -37.71
N LEU A 177 19.32 20.99 -37.69
CA LEU A 177 18.33 21.41 -36.71
C LEU A 177 18.27 20.37 -35.58
N TYR A 178 18.26 20.86 -34.36
CA TYR A 178 18.11 20.00 -33.17
C TYR A 178 17.36 20.71 -32.04
N LEU A 179 16.73 19.91 -31.21
CA LEU A 179 16.06 20.36 -29.99
C LEU A 179 17.10 20.51 -28.89
N THR A 180 16.90 21.47 -27.98
CA THR A 180 17.73 21.61 -26.78
C THR A 180 16.88 21.61 -25.52
N ALA A 181 17.51 21.14 -24.43
CA ALA A 181 17.03 21.29 -23.07
C ALA A 181 18.18 21.88 -22.23
N ASN A 182 17.98 23.04 -21.63
CA ASN A 182 19.03 23.78 -20.93
C ASN A 182 20.32 23.95 -21.77
N ASP A 183 20.15 24.37 -23.02
CA ASP A 183 21.21 24.51 -24.01
C ASP A 183 21.92 23.23 -24.46
N ASN A 184 21.59 22.09 -23.95
CA ASN A 184 22.14 20.79 -24.37
C ASN A 184 21.26 20.16 -25.47
N PRO A 185 21.87 19.59 -26.52
CA PRO A 185 21.12 18.87 -27.54
C PRO A 185 20.36 17.67 -26.96
N ILE A 186 19.10 17.48 -27.38
CA ILE A 186 18.27 16.33 -27.04
C ILE A 186 17.65 15.73 -28.30
N GLY A 187 17.56 14.40 -28.34
CA GLY A 187 17.04 13.68 -29.53
C GLY A 187 18.00 13.69 -30.72
N ASP A 188 17.47 13.24 -31.85
CA ASP A 188 18.22 13.14 -33.09
C ASP A 188 18.28 14.51 -33.78
N LYS A 189 19.39 14.77 -34.48
CA LYS A 189 19.58 15.95 -35.31
C LYS A 189 19.05 15.66 -36.71
N ILE A 190 18.43 16.65 -37.33
CA ILE A 190 17.86 16.56 -38.67
C ILE A 190 18.59 17.59 -39.56
N THR A 191 19.14 17.15 -40.69
CA THR A 191 19.71 18.06 -41.65
C THR A 191 18.61 18.82 -42.39
N ILE A 192 18.88 20.08 -42.79
CA ILE A 192 17.91 20.89 -43.54
C ILE A 192 17.57 20.21 -44.89
N ASN A 193 18.52 19.49 -45.48
CA ASN A 193 18.29 18.75 -46.70
C ASN A 193 17.31 17.58 -46.51
N GLU A 194 17.46 16.83 -45.42
CA GLU A 194 16.51 15.76 -45.07
C GLU A 194 15.12 16.31 -44.78
N LEU A 195 15.02 17.48 -44.14
CA LEU A 195 13.74 18.13 -43.93
C LEU A 195 13.10 18.54 -45.27
N GLY A 196 13.89 19.04 -46.20
CA GLY A 196 13.48 19.42 -47.56
C GLY A 196 12.98 18.19 -48.36
N ASP A 197 13.68 17.08 -48.26
CA ASP A 197 13.32 15.85 -48.96
C ASP A 197 12.02 15.24 -48.38
N THR A 198 11.84 15.25 -47.07
CA THR A 198 10.62 14.80 -46.39
C THR A 198 9.41 15.64 -46.79
N LEU A 199 9.60 17.00 -46.87
CA LEU A 199 8.54 17.90 -47.32
C LEU A 199 8.22 17.73 -48.81
N ALA A 200 9.22 17.42 -49.62
CA ALA A 200 9.04 17.15 -51.07
C ALA A 200 8.30 15.82 -51.31
N GLU A 201 8.51 14.81 -50.48
CA GLU A 201 7.76 13.54 -50.54
C GLU A 201 6.30 13.75 -50.13
N GLN A 202 6.03 14.52 -49.05
CA GLN A 202 4.67 14.85 -48.61
C GLN A 202 3.88 15.65 -49.65
N THR A 203 4.56 16.51 -50.42
CA THR A 203 3.90 17.26 -51.50
C THR A 203 3.57 16.37 -52.72
N LYS A 204 4.30 15.28 -52.97
CA LYS A 204 3.97 14.30 -53.99
C LYS A 204 2.69 13.52 -53.70
N ASP A 205 2.36 13.34 -52.42
CA ASP A 205 1.14 12.66 -51.94
C ASP A 205 -0.09 13.57 -51.85
N GLY A 206 -0.02 14.80 -52.41
CA GLY A 206 -1.16 15.69 -52.57
C GLY A 206 -1.45 16.61 -51.36
N LEU A 207 -0.56 16.70 -50.41
CA LEU A 207 -0.64 17.67 -49.31
C LEU A 207 -0.05 19.01 -49.77
N VAL A 208 -0.90 20.04 -49.90
CA VAL A 208 -0.46 21.42 -50.25
C VAL A 208 0.23 22.03 -49.03
N PRO A 209 1.50 22.50 -49.11
CA PRO A 209 2.13 23.17 -47.99
C PRO A 209 1.40 24.46 -47.69
N ILE A 210 1.04 24.69 -46.45
CA ILE A 210 0.58 25.98 -45.94
C ILE A 210 1.82 26.84 -45.81
N ILE A 211 2.00 27.75 -46.76
CA ILE A 211 3.01 28.82 -46.65
C ILE A 211 2.47 29.87 -45.69
N LEU A 212 3.08 29.99 -44.51
CA LEU A 212 2.86 31.05 -43.55
C LEU A 212 3.61 32.30 -43.97
#